data_c17f6f93378d9dff8e59cfecd9e86410
#
_entry.id   c17f6f93378d9dff8e59cfecd9e86410
#
_cell.length_a   1.000
_cell.length_b   1.000
_cell.length_c   1.000
_cell.angle_alpha   90.00
_cell.angle_beta   90.00
_cell.angle_gamma   90.00
#
_symmetry.space_group_name_H-M   'P 1'
#
loop_
_entity.id
_entity.type
_entity.pdbx_description
1 polymer ?
#
loop_
_entity_poly.entity_id
_entity_poly.type
_entity_poly.pdbx_seq_one_letter_code
_entity_poly.pdbx_strand_id
1 'polypeptide(L)' 'MYVLWSKRLQKRYIGSCNNLENRIGEHNRGRQRFTKGGIPWELVYQEEYSDYSSARKREIFLKTGQGRKFLDDVLGH' A
#
# COMPACT_ATOMS: atom_id res chain seq x y z
N MET A 1 -1.74 4.39 6.74
CA MET A 1 -1.98 3.23 5.86
C MET A 1 -2.02 3.68 4.40
N TYR A 2 -1.39 2.96 3.53
CA TYR A 2 -1.29 3.33 2.13
C TYR A 2 -1.39 2.09 1.24
N VAL A 3 -1.83 2.31 -0.01
CA VAL A 3 -1.88 1.26 -1.02
C VAL A 3 -1.14 1.75 -2.26
N LEU A 4 -0.17 0.97 -2.69
CA LEU A 4 0.60 1.23 -3.90
C LEU A 4 0.17 0.25 -5.00
N TRP A 5 0.25 0.68 -6.24
CA TRP A 5 -0.07 -0.13 -7.40
C TRP A 5 1.15 -0.26 -8.31
N SER A 6 1.45 -1.47 -8.76
CA SER A 6 2.50 -1.72 -9.74
C SER A 6 1.87 -2.15 -11.05
N LYS A 7 1.99 -1.33 -12.08
CA LYS A 7 1.54 -1.69 -13.43
C LYS A 7 2.34 -2.85 -13.98
N ARG A 8 3.61 -2.91 -13.62
CA ARG A 8 4.52 -3.97 -14.09
C ARG A 8 4.09 -5.35 -13.60
N LEU A 9 3.74 -5.44 -12.32
CA LEU A 9 3.34 -6.70 -11.70
C LEU A 9 1.83 -6.92 -11.69
N GLN A 10 1.05 -5.88 -11.95
CA GLN A 10 -0.42 -5.89 -11.83
C GLN A 10 -0.82 -6.31 -10.41
N LYS A 11 -0.17 -5.71 -9.41
CA LYS A 11 -0.36 -6.05 -8.01
C LYS A 11 -0.40 -4.81 -7.14
N ARG A 12 -1.07 -4.94 -6.00
CA ARG A 12 -1.14 -3.91 -4.95
C ARG A 12 -0.19 -4.28 -3.82
N TYR A 13 0.39 -3.25 -3.19
CA TYR A 13 1.14 -3.39 -1.95
C TYR A 13 0.47 -2.51 -0.89
N ILE A 14 0.15 -3.11 0.27
CA ILE A 14 -0.52 -2.42 1.36
C ILE A 14 0.44 -2.35 2.53
N GLY A 15 0.62 -1.15 3.08
CA GLY A 15 1.54 -0.96 4.19
C GLY A 15 1.12 0.17 5.12
N SER A 16 1.89 0.34 6.18
CA SER A 16 1.71 1.40 7.16
C SER A 16 3.03 2.11 7.39
N CYS A 17 2.98 3.42 7.59
CA CYS A 17 4.18 4.20 7.85
C CYS A 17 3.83 5.52 8.53
N ASN A 18 4.86 6.16 9.13
CA ASN A 18 4.70 7.49 9.71
C ASN A 18 5.01 8.60 8.71
N ASN A 19 5.77 8.30 7.66
CA ASN A 19 6.13 9.26 6.62
C ASN A 19 5.94 8.62 5.26
N LEU A 20 4.81 8.94 4.62
CA LEU A 20 4.42 8.32 3.36
C LEU A 20 5.36 8.67 2.21
N GLU A 21 5.79 9.93 2.11
CA GLU A 21 6.69 10.36 1.03
C GLU A 21 8.00 9.59 1.06
N ASN A 22 8.60 9.45 2.25
CA ASN A 22 9.83 8.69 2.41
C ASN A 22 9.63 7.23 2.05
N ARG A 23 8.52 6.64 2.47
CA ARG A 23 8.24 5.22 2.22
C ARG A 23 8.03 4.94 0.73
N ILE A 24 7.29 5.81 0.04
CA ILE A 24 7.10 5.67 -1.41
C ILE A 24 8.45 5.79 -2.13
N GLY A 25 9.28 6.75 -1.72
CA GLY A 25 10.61 6.91 -2.27
C GLY A 25 11.49 5.69 -2.07
N GLU A 26 11.41 5.06 -0.89
CA GLU A 26 12.17 3.84 -0.61
C GLU A 26 11.73 2.69 -1.51
N HIS A 27 10.42 2.51 -1.72
CA HIS A 27 9.92 1.47 -2.61
C HIS A 27 10.42 1.68 -4.04
N ASN A 28 10.36 2.93 -4.53
CA ASN A 28 10.75 3.23 -5.91
C ASN A 28 12.26 3.25 -6.13
N ARG A 29 13.05 3.32 -5.05
CA ARG A 29 14.51 3.19 -5.12
C ARG A 29 14.97 1.74 -4.96
N GLY A 30 14.04 0.80 -4.78
CA GLY A 30 14.37 -0.61 -4.67
C GLY A 30 14.92 -1.03 -3.32
N ARG A 31 14.67 -0.24 -2.26
CA ARG A 31 15.16 -0.56 -0.91
C ARG A 31 14.34 -1.67 -0.24
N GLN A 32 13.10 -1.85 -0.66
CA GLN A 32 12.24 -2.91 -0.12
C GLN A 32 12.31 -4.11 -1.05
N ARG A 33 12.81 -5.21 -0.53
CA ARG A 33 13.03 -6.43 -1.32
C ARG A 33 11.77 -6.92 -2.02
N PHE A 34 10.62 -6.87 -1.32
CA PHE A 34 9.36 -7.37 -1.85
C PHE A 34 8.79 -6.50 -2.97
N THR A 35 9.13 -5.22 -3.00
CA THR A 35 8.57 -4.28 -3.96
C THR A 35 9.52 -3.92 -5.08
N LYS A 36 10.77 -4.36 -5.00
CA LYS A 36 11.81 -4.01 -5.97
C LYS A 36 11.43 -4.39 -7.42
N GLY A 37 10.80 -5.55 -7.60
CA GLY A 37 10.41 -6.03 -8.94
C GLY A 37 9.22 -5.31 -9.54
N GLY A 38 8.50 -4.50 -8.76
CA GLY A 38 7.29 -3.80 -9.21
C GLY A 38 7.47 -2.32 -9.48
N ILE A 39 8.68 -1.82 -9.43
CA ILE A 39 8.99 -0.40 -9.68
C ILE A 39 8.59 -0.03 -11.12
N PRO A 40 7.95 1.11 -11.34
CA PRO A 40 7.55 2.13 -10.36
C PRO A 40 6.23 1.82 -9.67
N TRP A 41 6.14 2.21 -8.40
CA TRP A 41 4.92 2.07 -7.61
C TRP A 41 4.20 3.41 -7.54
N GLU A 42 2.89 3.39 -7.71
CA GLU A 42 2.04 4.58 -7.62
C GLU A 42 1.16 4.49 -6.39
N LEU A 43 1.02 5.61 -5.67
CA LEU A 43 0.06 5.72 -4.57
C LEU A 43 -1.35 5.81 -5.16
N VAL A 44 -2.21 4.84 -4.84
CA VAL A 44 -3.58 4.81 -5.37
C VAL A 44 -4.63 5.00 -4.29
N TYR A 45 -4.26 4.83 -3.01
CA TYR A 45 -5.19 4.99 -1.90
C TYR A 45 -4.42 5.18 -0.61
N GLN A 46 -4.96 5.98 0.31
CA GLN A 46 -4.39 6.15 1.64
C GLN A 46 -5.46 6.46 2.66
N GLU A 47 -5.18 6.13 3.92
CA GLU A 47 -5.99 6.52 5.07
C GLU A 47 -5.05 7.05 6.14
N GLU A 48 -5.44 8.13 6.80
CA GLU A 48 -4.67 8.71 7.88
C GLU A 48 -5.23 8.26 9.23
N TYR A 49 -4.33 7.95 10.15
CA TYR A 49 -4.68 7.55 11.50
C TYR A 49 -3.82 8.31 12.50
N SER A 50 -4.38 8.57 13.67
CA SER A 50 -3.66 9.33 14.70
C SER A 50 -2.51 8.53 15.33
N ASP A 51 -2.52 7.21 15.19
CA ASP A 51 -1.46 6.35 15.71
C ASP A 51 -1.15 5.21 14.75
N TYR A 52 0.08 4.69 14.88
CA TYR A 52 0.56 3.61 14.01
C TYR A 52 -0.23 2.31 14.21
N SER A 53 -0.64 2.05 15.44
CA SER A 53 -1.38 0.82 15.78
C SER A 53 -2.70 0.72 15.02
N SER A 54 -3.45 1.83 14.95
CA SER A 54 -4.71 1.88 14.18
C SER A 54 -4.46 1.67 12.70
N ALA A 55 -3.43 2.32 12.15
CA ALA A 55 -3.06 2.15 10.75
C ALA A 55 -2.69 0.69 10.45
N ARG A 56 -1.95 0.05 11.36
CA ARG A 56 -1.53 -1.33 11.21
C ARG A 56 -2.72 -2.30 11.21
N LYS A 57 -3.70 -2.06 12.08
CA LYS A 57 -4.93 -2.87 12.11
C LYS A 57 -5.69 -2.79 10.79
N ARG A 58 -5.77 -1.60 10.23
CA ARG A 58 -6.44 -1.40 8.94
C ARG A 58 -5.69 -2.09 7.81
N GLU A 59 -4.36 -2.01 7.82
CA GLU A 59 -3.52 -2.72 6.86
C GLU A 59 -3.82 -4.23 6.87
N ILE A 60 -3.88 -4.83 8.06
CA ILE A 60 -4.16 -6.25 8.22
C ILE A 60 -5.55 -6.59 7.67
N PHE A 61 -6.55 -5.76 8.00
CA PHE A 61 -7.90 -5.96 7.48
C PHE A 61 -7.92 -5.93 5.94
N LEU A 62 -7.24 -4.95 5.34
CA LEU A 62 -7.26 -4.80 3.88
C LEU A 62 -6.57 -5.93 3.14
N LYS A 63 -5.79 -6.75 3.84
CA LYS A 63 -5.17 -7.95 3.28
C LYS A 63 -6.08 -9.17 3.34
N THR A 64 -7.23 -9.08 4.02
CA THR A 64 -8.24 -10.16 4.04
C THR A 64 -9.08 -10.13 2.78
N GLY A 65 -9.87 -11.17 2.55
CA GLY A 65 -10.79 -11.22 1.41
C GLY A 65 -11.79 -10.07 1.39
N GLN A 66 -12.34 -9.70 2.56
CA GLN A 66 -13.26 -8.57 2.66
C GLN A 66 -12.57 -7.25 2.36
N GLY A 67 -11.35 -7.08 2.84
CA GLY A 67 -10.56 -5.89 2.57
C GLY A 67 -10.20 -5.75 1.10
N ARG A 68 -9.86 -6.84 0.45
CA ARG A 68 -9.57 -6.85 -1.00
C ARG A 68 -10.81 -6.43 -1.79
N LYS A 69 -11.98 -6.92 -1.40
CA LYS A 69 -13.23 -6.53 -2.05
C LYS A 69 -13.49 -5.03 -1.88
N PHE A 70 -13.27 -4.51 -0.68
CA PHE A 70 -13.39 -3.08 -0.43
C PHE A 70 -12.48 -2.28 -1.36
N LEU A 71 -11.22 -2.68 -1.49
CA LEU A 71 -10.28 -1.99 -2.37
C LEU A 71 -10.67 -2.12 -3.84
N ASP A 72 -11.15 -3.28 -4.27
CA ASP A 72 -11.63 -3.47 -5.64
C ASP A 72 -12.78 -2.51 -5.95
N ASP A 73 -13.71 -2.34 -5.01
CA ASP A 73 -14.84 -1.43 -5.17
C ASP A 73 -14.38 0.04 -5.24
N VAL A 74 -13.44 0.42 -4.37
CA VAL A 74 -12.94 1.79 -4.30
C VAL A 74 -12.04 2.14 -5.48
N LEU A 75 -11.18 1.23 -5.88
CA LEU A 75 -10.18 1.46 -6.92
C LEU A 75 -10.66 1.07 -8.32
N GLY A 76 -11.74 0.32 -8.42
CA GLY A 76 -12.28 -0.11 -9.71
C GLY A 76 -11.52 -1.26 -10.38
N HIS A 77 -10.67 -1.94 -9.62
CA HIS A 77 -9.97 -3.11 -10.16
C HIS A 77 -9.56 -4.13 -9.11
#